data_4a648282c483b436584999fa91f1a272
#
_entry.id   4a648282c483b436584999fa91f1a272
#
_cell.length_a   1.000
_cell.length_b   1.000
_cell.length_c   1.000
_cell.angle_alpha   90.00
_cell.angle_beta   90.00
_cell.angle_gamma   90.00
#
_symmetry.space_group_name_H-M   'P 1'
#
loop_
_entity.id
_entity.type
_entity.pdbx_description
1 polymer ?
#
loop_
_entity_poly.entity_id
_entity_poly.type
_entity_poly.pdbx_seq_one_letter_code
_entity_poly.pdbx_strand_id
1 'polypeptide(L)'
;MRVALIHDHLAQAGGAEKVLEVLCELFPNAPIYTLLYDPKNVDRHFKGRHIESSIIQRLPGGIRHYQWYMPIMPMAVEFFDLSDYDIVFSNASAFAKGVITGTNTLHICYCHTPTRYLWDYTHQYINELPYNKYFKKIISLVLNYVRLWDRQAADRVDYYIANSKIVQKRIDKYYHRPSELIYPPVETSRFEVSAEPGSYYLIGGRLVAYKRVDLV
;
A
#
# COMPACT_ATOMS: atom_id res chain seq x y z
N MET A 1 11.26 -20.43 -11.31
CA MET A 1 11.07 -19.35 -10.31
C MET A 1 9.65 -18.81 -10.47
N ARG A 2 8.80 -19.06 -9.48
CA ARG A 2 7.40 -18.62 -9.41
C ARG A 2 7.33 -17.38 -8.53
N VAL A 3 6.71 -16.30 -9.04
CA VAL A 3 6.62 -15.01 -8.35
C VAL A 3 5.15 -14.67 -8.09
N ALA A 4 4.83 -14.15 -6.89
CA ALA A 4 3.55 -13.53 -6.58
C ALA A 4 3.73 -12.06 -6.23
N LEU A 5 2.80 -11.22 -6.69
CA LEU A 5 2.74 -9.79 -6.39
C LEU A 5 1.61 -9.55 -5.38
N ILE A 6 1.93 -8.87 -4.28
CA ILE A 6 0.94 -8.53 -3.25
C ILE A 6 0.74 -7.03 -3.25
N HIS A 7 -0.51 -6.58 -3.24
CA HIS A 7 -0.84 -5.15 -3.21
C HIS A 7 -1.94 -4.87 -2.18
N ASP A 8 -1.93 -3.67 -1.56
CA ASP A 8 -2.91 -3.37 -0.53
C ASP A 8 -4.34 -3.31 -1.09
N HIS A 9 -4.60 -2.41 -2.04
CA HIS A 9 -5.93 -2.17 -2.58
C HIS A 9 -5.84 -1.78 -4.05
N LEU A 10 -6.46 -2.54 -4.92
CA LEU A 10 -6.66 -2.20 -6.33
C LEU A 10 -8.06 -1.59 -6.54
N ALA A 11 -8.29 -0.42 -5.92
CA ALA A 11 -9.57 0.30 -6.00
C ALA A 11 -9.41 1.74 -6.52
N GLN A 12 -8.21 2.13 -6.90
CA GLN A 12 -7.89 3.47 -7.42
C GLN A 12 -6.64 3.43 -8.29
N ALA A 13 -6.43 4.45 -9.13
CA ALA A 13 -5.18 4.66 -9.84
C ALA A 13 -4.33 5.71 -9.11
N GLY A 14 -3.14 5.35 -8.64
CA GLY A 14 -2.24 6.22 -7.90
C GLY A 14 -0.77 5.84 -8.06
N GLY A 15 0.09 6.40 -7.22
CA GLY A 15 1.54 6.16 -7.31
C GLY A 15 1.96 4.73 -6.95
N ALA A 16 1.23 4.08 -6.05
CA ALA A 16 1.52 2.70 -5.68
C ALA A 16 1.15 1.72 -6.81
N GLU A 17 0.04 2.00 -7.50
CA GLU A 17 -0.41 1.21 -8.65
C GLU A 17 0.56 1.36 -9.83
N LYS A 18 1.20 2.54 -10.01
CA LYS A 18 2.26 2.72 -11.02
C LYS A 18 3.50 1.85 -10.76
N VAL A 19 3.90 1.69 -9.50
CA VAL A 19 4.97 0.76 -9.14
C VAL A 19 4.54 -0.68 -9.43
N LEU A 20 3.29 -1.04 -9.11
CA LEU A 20 2.76 -2.36 -9.39
C LEU A 20 2.70 -2.64 -10.90
N GLU A 21 2.38 -1.66 -11.75
CA GLU A 21 2.43 -1.79 -13.22
C GLU A 21 3.83 -2.22 -13.67
N VAL A 22 4.88 -1.55 -13.19
CA VAL A 22 6.27 -1.90 -13.52
C VAL A 22 6.65 -3.30 -12.99
N LEU A 23 6.21 -3.65 -11.77
CA LEU A 23 6.40 -5.01 -11.28
C LEU A 23 5.70 -6.05 -12.15
N CYS A 24 4.53 -5.72 -12.69
CA CYS A 24 3.81 -6.56 -13.64
C CYS A 24 4.54 -6.70 -14.99
N GLU A 25 5.26 -5.69 -15.43
CA GLU A 25 6.10 -5.76 -16.65
C GLU A 25 7.32 -6.65 -16.41
N LEU A 26 7.96 -6.52 -15.25
CA LEU A 26 9.11 -7.36 -14.87
C LEU A 26 8.72 -8.82 -14.64
N PHE A 27 7.50 -9.07 -14.14
CA PHE A 27 6.98 -10.41 -13.84
C PHE A 27 5.64 -10.66 -14.56
N PRO A 28 5.66 -10.87 -15.88
CA PRO A 28 4.44 -10.91 -16.69
C PRO A 28 3.47 -12.05 -16.32
N ASN A 29 3.96 -13.14 -15.76
CA ASN A 29 3.15 -14.29 -15.37
C ASN A 29 2.78 -14.33 -13.89
N ALA A 30 3.21 -13.34 -13.08
CA ALA A 30 2.93 -13.31 -11.67
C ALA A 30 1.46 -12.94 -11.40
N PRO A 31 0.71 -13.71 -10.60
CA PRO A 31 -0.61 -13.31 -10.12
C PRO A 31 -0.49 -12.14 -9.13
N ILE A 32 -1.58 -11.39 -9.00
CA ILE A 32 -1.70 -10.29 -8.05
C ILE A 32 -2.67 -10.70 -6.95
N TYR A 33 -2.22 -10.65 -5.70
CA TYR A 33 -3.04 -10.80 -4.51
C TYR A 33 -3.32 -9.43 -3.90
N THR A 34 -4.56 -9.15 -3.57
CA THR A 34 -4.94 -7.84 -3.02
C THR A 34 -6.09 -7.97 -2.02
N LEU A 35 -6.15 -7.06 -1.04
CA LEU A 35 -7.28 -7.03 -0.12
C LEU A 35 -8.60 -6.75 -0.84
N LEU A 36 -8.57 -5.82 -1.79
CA LEU A 36 -9.74 -5.36 -2.55
C LEU A 36 -9.37 -5.08 -4.00
N TYR A 37 -10.29 -5.42 -4.89
CA TYR A 37 -10.18 -5.14 -6.32
C TYR A 37 -11.47 -4.50 -6.85
N ASP A 38 -11.36 -3.32 -7.45
CA ASP A 38 -12.45 -2.66 -8.16
C ASP A 38 -12.10 -2.51 -9.65
N PRO A 39 -12.61 -3.41 -10.52
CA PRO A 39 -12.31 -3.39 -11.95
C PRO A 39 -12.72 -2.09 -12.64
N LYS A 40 -13.71 -1.37 -12.12
CA LYS A 40 -14.18 -0.11 -12.72
C LYS A 40 -13.12 0.98 -12.67
N ASN A 41 -12.29 0.97 -11.64
CA ASN A 41 -11.29 2.02 -11.41
C ASN A 41 -9.88 1.67 -11.90
N VAL A 42 -9.54 0.37 -12.03
CA VAL A 42 -8.15 -0.07 -12.30
C VAL A 42 -7.98 -1.04 -13.46
N ASP A 43 -9.06 -1.54 -14.03
CA ASP A 43 -9.04 -2.61 -15.05
C ASP A 43 -8.16 -2.31 -16.28
N ARG A 44 -8.00 -1.04 -16.66
CA ARG A 44 -7.22 -0.65 -17.85
C ARG A 44 -5.75 -1.09 -17.77
N HIS A 45 -5.17 -1.05 -16.57
CA HIS A 45 -3.75 -1.32 -16.35
C HIS A 45 -3.46 -2.79 -16.05
N PHE A 46 -4.45 -3.51 -15.49
CA PHE A 46 -4.27 -4.89 -15.04
C PHE A 46 -5.15 -5.89 -15.81
N LYS A 47 -5.70 -5.45 -16.96
CA LYS A 47 -6.55 -6.28 -17.81
C LYS A 47 -5.84 -7.54 -18.26
N GLY A 48 -6.53 -8.69 -18.09
CA GLY A 48 -5.98 -10.01 -18.46
C GLY A 48 -5.05 -10.63 -17.43
N ARG A 49 -4.79 -9.96 -16.30
CA ARG A 49 -4.02 -10.52 -15.19
C ARG A 49 -4.87 -11.37 -14.27
N HIS A 50 -4.27 -12.42 -13.71
CA HIS A 50 -4.90 -13.16 -12.62
C HIS A 50 -4.81 -12.33 -11.34
N ILE A 51 -5.98 -11.90 -10.83
CA ILE A 51 -6.11 -11.10 -9.60
C ILE A 51 -6.94 -11.89 -8.60
N GLU A 52 -6.36 -12.15 -7.43
CA GLU A 52 -7.03 -12.78 -6.31
C GLU A 52 -7.28 -11.78 -5.19
N SER A 53 -8.55 -11.61 -4.83
CA SER A 53 -8.95 -10.70 -3.76
C SER A 53 -9.24 -11.44 -2.46
N SER A 54 -9.02 -10.76 -1.34
CA SER A 54 -9.27 -11.33 -0.02
C SER A 54 -10.75 -11.54 0.27
N ILE A 55 -11.03 -12.24 1.37
CA ILE A 55 -12.40 -12.45 1.88
C ILE A 55 -13.16 -11.14 2.10
N ILE A 56 -12.47 -10.03 2.40
CA ILE A 56 -13.09 -8.71 2.62
C ILE A 56 -13.88 -8.25 1.40
N GLN A 57 -13.42 -8.60 0.19
CA GLN A 57 -14.12 -8.31 -1.07
C GLN A 57 -15.56 -8.82 -1.07
N ARG A 58 -15.82 -9.95 -0.41
CA ARG A 58 -17.12 -10.64 -0.38
C ARG A 58 -18.01 -10.19 0.78
N LEU A 59 -17.49 -9.40 1.72
CA LEU A 59 -18.27 -8.91 2.85
C LEU A 59 -19.23 -7.78 2.45
N PRO A 60 -20.34 -7.58 3.16
CA PRO A 60 -21.31 -6.54 2.86
C PRO A 60 -20.66 -5.15 2.78
N GLY A 61 -20.76 -4.49 1.62
CA GLY A 61 -20.10 -3.19 1.41
C GLY A 61 -18.57 -3.21 1.39
N GLY A 62 -17.93 -4.39 1.21
CA GLY A 62 -16.49 -4.57 1.28
C GLY A 62 -15.69 -3.56 0.47
N ILE A 63 -16.08 -3.25 -0.77
CA ILE A 63 -15.39 -2.22 -1.58
C ILE A 63 -15.71 -0.80 -1.08
N ARG A 64 -16.98 -0.51 -0.78
CA ARG A 64 -17.44 0.85 -0.46
C ARG A 64 -17.08 1.30 0.95
N HIS A 65 -17.08 0.38 1.90
CA HIS A 65 -16.89 0.63 3.33
C HIS A 65 -15.77 -0.21 3.91
N TYR A 66 -14.74 -0.51 3.13
CA TYR A 66 -13.63 -1.38 3.53
C TYR A 66 -12.95 -0.96 4.83
N GLN A 67 -12.96 0.35 5.16
CA GLN A 67 -12.37 0.85 6.40
C GLN A 67 -13.02 0.25 7.66
N TRP A 68 -14.28 -0.19 7.59
CA TRP A 68 -14.95 -0.86 8.71
C TRP A 68 -14.34 -2.22 9.02
N TYR A 69 -13.69 -2.82 8.01
CA TYR A 69 -13.04 -4.12 8.12
C TYR A 69 -11.55 -4.01 8.51
N MET A 70 -11.07 -2.80 8.84
CA MET A 70 -9.67 -2.60 9.27
C MET A 70 -9.22 -3.57 10.38
N PRO A 71 -10.03 -3.90 11.40
CA PRO A 71 -9.61 -4.86 12.43
C PRO A 71 -9.31 -6.26 11.94
N ILE A 72 -9.91 -6.69 10.82
CA ILE A 72 -9.73 -8.03 10.25
C ILE A 72 -8.84 -8.04 8.99
N MET A 73 -8.39 -6.89 8.51
CA MET A 73 -7.43 -6.82 7.40
C MET A 73 -6.12 -7.57 7.66
N PRO A 74 -5.55 -7.52 8.87
CA PRO A 74 -4.42 -8.38 9.23
C PRO A 74 -4.64 -9.84 8.89
N MET A 75 -5.73 -10.40 9.38
CA MET A 75 -6.11 -11.80 9.13
C MET A 75 -6.36 -12.07 7.65
N ALA A 76 -7.04 -11.13 6.96
CA ALA A 76 -7.41 -11.31 5.55
C ALA A 76 -6.19 -11.36 4.62
N VAL A 77 -5.11 -10.65 4.93
CA VAL A 77 -3.88 -10.71 4.15
C VAL A 77 -3.06 -11.96 4.46
N GLU A 78 -3.15 -12.46 5.69
CA GLU A 78 -2.47 -13.71 6.12
C GLU A 78 -3.13 -14.97 5.55
N PHE A 79 -4.36 -14.89 5.04
CA PHE A 79 -5.08 -16.02 4.44
C PHE A 79 -4.68 -16.32 2.99
N PHE A 80 -3.87 -15.49 2.37
CA PHE A 80 -3.36 -15.83 1.04
C PHE A 80 -2.41 -17.02 1.12
N ASP A 81 -2.69 -18.07 0.36
CA ASP A 81 -1.78 -19.20 0.22
C ASP A 81 -0.67 -18.86 -0.79
N LEU A 82 0.52 -18.65 -0.26
CA LEU A 82 1.72 -18.30 -1.01
C LEU A 82 2.78 -19.42 -1.00
N SER A 83 2.40 -20.63 -0.58
CA SER A 83 3.31 -21.77 -0.43
C SER A 83 3.98 -22.20 -1.72
N ASP A 84 3.34 -21.91 -2.85
CA ASP A 84 3.82 -22.29 -4.19
C ASP A 84 4.84 -21.34 -4.81
N TYR A 85 5.16 -20.22 -4.16
CA TYR A 85 6.00 -19.17 -4.75
C TYR A 85 7.42 -19.18 -4.19
N ASP A 86 8.39 -18.97 -5.08
CA ASP A 86 9.80 -18.83 -4.72
C ASP A 86 10.10 -17.38 -4.26
N ILE A 87 9.40 -16.39 -4.85
CA ILE A 87 9.51 -14.98 -4.50
C ILE A 87 8.11 -14.39 -4.31
N VAL A 88 7.94 -13.68 -3.21
CA VAL A 88 6.77 -12.84 -2.93
C VAL A 88 7.21 -11.38 -2.93
N PHE A 89 6.60 -10.58 -3.78
CA PHE A 89 6.90 -9.16 -3.89
C PHE A 89 5.71 -8.34 -3.37
N SER A 90 5.81 -7.76 -2.17
CA SER A 90 4.76 -6.92 -1.62
C SER A 90 4.98 -5.44 -1.93
N ASN A 91 3.99 -4.82 -2.59
CA ASN A 91 3.92 -3.40 -2.90
C ASN A 91 3.03 -2.72 -1.87
N ALA A 92 3.63 -2.28 -0.75
CA ALA A 92 2.94 -2.05 0.51
C ALA A 92 2.91 -0.58 0.94
N SER A 93 1.71 -0.11 1.28
CA SER A 93 1.46 1.14 2.02
C SER A 93 0.88 0.86 3.42
N ALA A 94 0.35 -0.37 3.63
CA ALA A 94 -0.28 -0.77 4.88
C ALA A 94 -0.12 -2.28 5.15
N PHE A 95 -1.01 -3.11 4.62
CA PHE A 95 -1.19 -4.51 5.03
C PHE A 95 -0.41 -5.52 4.16
N ALA A 96 -0.16 -5.21 2.88
CA ALA A 96 0.41 -6.14 1.90
C ALA A 96 1.72 -6.82 2.35
N LYS A 97 2.55 -6.13 3.15
CA LYS A 97 3.78 -6.69 3.72
C LYS A 97 3.55 -7.78 4.76
N GLY A 98 2.32 -7.91 5.27
CA GLY A 98 1.97 -8.83 6.35
C GLY A 98 1.61 -10.24 5.91
N VAL A 99 1.79 -10.58 4.65
CA VAL A 99 1.60 -11.96 4.17
C VAL A 99 2.54 -12.93 4.88
N ILE A 100 2.11 -14.19 4.95
CA ILE A 100 2.93 -15.28 5.50
C ILE A 100 3.57 -16.02 4.34
N THR A 101 4.89 -16.18 4.41
CA THR A 101 5.68 -16.92 3.42
C THR A 101 6.36 -18.11 4.06
N GLY A 102 6.66 -19.13 3.25
CA GLY A 102 7.42 -20.30 3.69
C GLY A 102 8.92 -20.01 3.85
N THR A 103 9.64 -20.90 4.51
CA THR A 103 11.08 -20.78 4.79
C THR A 103 11.96 -20.72 3.53
N ASN A 104 11.47 -21.20 2.40
CA ASN A 104 12.17 -21.21 1.11
C ASN A 104 11.71 -20.08 0.17
N THR A 105 10.78 -19.22 0.62
CA THR A 105 10.23 -18.11 -0.15
C THR A 105 10.91 -16.82 0.25
N LEU A 106 11.46 -16.10 -0.72
CA LEU A 106 12.04 -14.78 -0.51
C LEU A 106 10.94 -13.72 -0.51
N HIS A 107 10.77 -12.98 0.59
CA HIS A 107 9.82 -11.87 0.68
C HIS A 107 10.52 -10.51 0.54
N ILE A 108 10.26 -9.83 -0.58
CA ILE A 108 10.74 -8.48 -0.85
C ILE A 108 9.59 -7.50 -0.72
N CYS A 109 9.77 -6.43 0.05
CA CYS A 109 8.75 -5.40 0.23
C CYS A 109 9.19 -4.06 -0.36
N TYR A 110 8.50 -3.62 -1.41
CA TYR A 110 8.56 -2.22 -1.83
C TYR A 110 7.63 -1.40 -0.95
N CYS A 111 8.21 -0.69 0.01
CA CYS A 111 7.48 0.05 1.02
C CYS A 111 7.27 1.50 0.58
N HIS A 112 6.02 1.88 0.32
CA HIS A 112 5.65 3.27 0.02
C HIS A 112 5.78 4.16 1.24
N THR A 113 5.40 3.64 2.40
CA THR A 113 5.66 4.20 3.72
C THR A 113 5.16 3.22 4.79
N PRO A 114 5.80 3.12 5.96
CA PRO A 114 5.14 2.59 7.14
C PRO A 114 3.82 3.30 7.36
N THR A 115 2.79 2.54 7.73
CA THR A 115 1.40 3.00 7.75
C THR A 115 1.21 4.27 8.59
N ARG A 116 1.03 5.44 7.96
CA ARG A 116 1.11 6.74 8.62
C ARG A 116 0.10 6.93 9.75
N TYR A 117 -1.15 6.48 9.56
CA TYR A 117 -2.19 6.58 10.58
C TYR A 117 -1.96 5.64 11.78
N LEU A 118 -1.01 4.71 11.68
CA LEU A 118 -0.57 3.88 12.80
C LEU A 118 0.62 4.49 13.55
N TRP A 119 1.49 5.27 12.88
CA TRP A 119 2.76 5.74 13.41
C TRP A 119 2.81 7.26 13.61
N ASP A 120 3.24 8.01 12.60
CA ASP A 120 3.55 9.43 12.74
C ASP A 120 2.34 10.37 12.61
N TYR A 121 1.19 9.88 12.17
CA TYR A 121 -0.02 10.67 11.90
C TYR A 121 -1.23 10.25 12.75
N THR A 122 -1.06 9.39 13.72
CA THR A 122 -2.17 8.72 14.44
C THR A 122 -3.10 9.71 15.13
N HIS A 123 -2.56 10.66 15.90
CA HIS A 123 -3.38 11.60 16.67
C HIS A 123 -4.16 12.56 15.77
N GLN A 124 -3.50 13.06 14.73
CA GLN A 124 -4.15 13.95 13.77
C GLN A 124 -5.24 13.19 13.00
N TYR A 125 -4.97 11.98 12.53
CA TYR A 125 -5.95 11.12 11.88
C TYR A 125 -7.22 10.92 12.74
N ILE A 126 -7.06 10.57 14.02
CA ILE A 126 -8.19 10.37 14.93
C ILE A 126 -8.98 11.68 15.12
N ASN A 127 -8.29 12.83 15.25
CA ASN A 127 -8.93 14.11 15.43
C ASN A 127 -9.75 14.56 14.21
N GLU A 128 -9.28 14.26 13.00
CA GLU A 128 -9.94 14.60 11.73
C GLU A 128 -11.17 13.72 11.43
N LEU A 129 -11.33 12.56 12.12
CA LEU A 129 -12.49 11.70 11.88
C LEU A 129 -13.80 12.36 12.34
N PRO A 130 -14.89 12.26 11.55
CA PRO A 130 -16.19 12.88 11.85
C PRO A 130 -17.01 12.07 12.86
N TYR A 131 -16.37 11.55 13.92
CA TYR A 131 -17.01 10.72 14.93
C TYR A 131 -16.99 11.37 16.32
N ASN A 132 -17.91 10.96 17.20
CA ASN A 132 -17.93 11.41 18.58
C ASN A 132 -16.74 10.86 19.38
N LYS A 133 -16.48 11.46 20.56
CA LYS A 133 -15.32 11.13 21.41
C LYS A 133 -15.26 9.65 21.86
N TYR A 134 -16.38 8.99 22.04
CA TYR A 134 -16.43 7.60 22.48
C TYR A 134 -16.03 6.65 21.33
N PHE A 135 -16.56 6.92 20.15
CA PHE A 135 -16.22 6.14 18.96
C PHE A 135 -14.73 6.32 18.57
N LYS A 136 -14.20 7.55 18.72
CA LYS A 136 -12.75 7.81 18.54
C LYS A 136 -11.88 7.00 19.49
N LYS A 137 -12.33 6.74 20.75
CA LYS A 137 -11.61 5.85 21.67
C LYS A 137 -11.57 4.40 21.18
N ILE A 138 -12.69 3.89 20.65
CA ILE A 138 -12.75 2.54 20.07
C ILE A 138 -11.80 2.45 18.88
N ILE A 139 -11.82 3.44 17.98
CA ILE A 139 -10.88 3.50 16.85
C ILE A 139 -9.44 3.50 17.36
N SER A 140 -9.11 4.24 18.41
CA SER A 140 -7.76 4.26 18.99
C SER A 140 -7.31 2.88 19.46
N LEU A 141 -8.21 2.07 20.06
CA LEU A 141 -7.90 0.69 20.45
C LEU A 141 -7.63 -0.20 19.23
N VAL A 142 -8.46 -0.07 18.20
CA VAL A 142 -8.25 -0.79 16.94
C VAL A 142 -6.91 -0.41 16.30
N LEU A 143 -6.59 0.88 16.23
CA LEU A 143 -5.31 1.34 15.68
C LEU A 143 -4.12 0.84 16.50
N ASN A 144 -4.26 0.71 17.82
CA ASN A 144 -3.22 0.13 18.68
C ASN A 144 -3.00 -1.36 18.34
N TYR A 145 -4.08 -2.12 18.25
CA TYR A 145 -4.03 -3.53 17.85
C TYR A 145 -3.36 -3.71 16.47
N VAL A 146 -3.80 -2.94 15.47
CA VAL A 146 -3.23 -3.01 14.11
C VAL A 146 -1.77 -2.57 14.10
N ARG A 147 -1.35 -1.60 14.94
CA ARG A 147 0.05 -1.18 15.07
C ARG A 147 0.94 -2.30 15.61
N LEU A 148 0.47 -3.05 16.60
CA LEU A 148 1.21 -4.20 17.14
C LEU A 148 1.43 -5.25 16.05
N TRP A 149 0.36 -5.58 15.32
CA TRP A 149 0.45 -6.48 14.19
C TRP A 149 1.38 -5.93 13.08
N ASP A 150 1.27 -4.65 12.74
CA ASP A 150 2.07 -3.98 11.70
C ASP A 150 3.57 -4.06 12.02
N ARG A 151 3.94 -3.94 13.31
CA ARG A 151 5.32 -4.12 13.77
C ARG A 151 5.80 -5.57 13.66
N GLN A 152 4.97 -6.53 14.07
CA GLN A 152 5.29 -7.96 13.93
C GLN A 152 5.37 -8.39 12.45
N ALA A 153 4.43 -7.93 11.64
CA ALA A 153 4.42 -8.20 10.19
C ALA A 153 5.68 -7.68 9.50
N ALA A 154 6.25 -6.58 9.99
CA ALA A 154 7.48 -6.02 9.43
C ALA A 154 8.70 -6.95 9.58
N ASP A 155 8.72 -7.84 10.57
CA ASP A 155 9.83 -8.78 10.78
C ASP A 155 9.78 -9.98 9.82
N ARG A 156 8.64 -10.22 9.15
CA ARG A 156 8.46 -11.31 8.17
C ARG A 156 9.09 -11.00 6.81
N VAL A 157 9.41 -9.73 6.56
CA VAL A 157 10.00 -9.28 5.29
C VAL A 157 11.50 -9.54 5.30
N ASP A 158 12.04 -10.18 4.28
CA ASP A 158 13.47 -10.42 4.15
C ASP A 158 14.21 -9.16 3.70
N TYR A 159 13.72 -8.50 2.66
CA TYR A 159 14.34 -7.30 2.11
C TYR A 159 13.33 -6.15 1.93
N TYR A 160 13.72 -4.97 2.42
CA TYR A 160 12.96 -3.73 2.23
C TYR A 160 13.55 -2.86 1.14
N ILE A 161 12.68 -2.35 0.28
CA ILE A 161 12.98 -1.29 -0.68
C ILE A 161 12.15 -0.07 -0.26
N ALA A 162 12.82 1.05 0.00
CA ALA A 162 12.17 2.33 0.32
C ALA A 162 12.03 3.19 -0.94
N ASN A 163 10.88 3.82 -1.15
CA ASN A 163 10.65 4.70 -2.28
C ASN A 163 11.29 6.09 -2.15
N SER A 164 11.82 6.44 -0.98
CA SER A 164 12.46 7.73 -0.69
C SER A 164 13.31 7.68 0.57
N LYS A 165 14.24 8.63 0.71
CA LYS A 165 15.06 8.79 1.92
C LYS A 165 14.23 9.00 3.19
N ILE A 166 13.05 9.63 3.08
CA ILE A 166 12.13 9.82 4.21
C ILE A 166 11.52 8.47 4.63
N VAL A 167 11.11 7.67 3.66
CA VAL A 167 10.56 6.33 3.94
C VAL A 167 11.64 5.41 4.48
N GLN A 168 12.86 5.48 3.98
CA GLN A 168 14.00 4.74 4.52
C GLN A 168 14.20 5.03 6.03
N LYS A 169 14.19 6.32 6.42
CA LYS A 169 14.26 6.72 7.84
C LYS A 169 13.07 6.22 8.66
N ARG A 170 11.86 6.14 8.07
CA ARG A 170 10.68 5.60 8.76
C ARG A 170 10.76 4.09 8.96
N ILE A 171 11.24 3.34 7.96
CA ILE A 171 11.47 1.89 8.07
C ILE A 171 12.47 1.62 9.19
N ASP A 172 13.60 2.31 9.20
CA ASP A 172 14.60 2.20 10.27
C ASP A 172 13.97 2.51 11.64
N LYS A 173 13.27 3.63 11.77
CA LYS A 173 12.68 4.06 13.04
C LYS A 173 11.60 3.15 13.59
N TYR A 174 10.67 2.69 12.73
CA TYR A 174 9.45 1.99 13.18
C TYR A 174 9.57 0.49 13.09
N TYR A 175 10.32 -0.01 12.11
CA TYR A 175 10.48 -1.44 11.86
C TYR A 175 11.84 -1.96 12.30
N HIS A 176 12.83 -1.07 12.56
CA HIS A 176 14.21 -1.44 12.89
C HIS A 176 14.82 -2.37 11.84
N ARG A 177 14.54 -2.10 10.56
CA ARG A 177 15.04 -2.87 9.43
C ARG A 177 15.87 -2.01 8.48
N PRO A 178 16.97 -2.54 7.92
CA PRO A 178 17.65 -1.88 6.81
C PRO A 178 16.75 -1.86 5.57
N SER A 179 16.98 -0.92 4.66
CA SER A 179 16.28 -0.85 3.39
C SER A 179 17.14 -0.23 2.30
N GLU A 180 16.97 -0.72 1.07
CA GLU A 180 17.55 -0.14 -0.12
C GLU A 180 16.69 1.00 -0.67
N LEU A 181 17.32 1.99 -1.31
CA LEU A 181 16.59 3.13 -1.86
C LEU A 181 16.40 2.97 -3.37
N ILE A 182 15.15 2.76 -3.80
CA ILE A 182 14.77 2.75 -5.21
C ILE A 182 13.58 3.68 -5.39
N TYR A 183 13.78 4.81 -6.09
CA TYR A 183 12.72 5.77 -6.35
C TYR A 183 11.62 5.20 -7.25
N PRO A 184 10.36 5.69 -7.13
CA PRO A 184 9.27 5.23 -7.97
C PRO A 184 9.55 5.52 -9.46
N PRO A 185 9.08 4.67 -10.38
CA PRO A 185 9.23 4.88 -11.80
C PRO A 185 8.45 6.12 -12.26
N VAL A 186 9.02 6.84 -13.22
CA VAL A 186 8.37 7.99 -13.89
C VAL A 186 8.44 7.76 -15.39
N GLU A 187 7.27 7.78 -16.04
CA GLU A 187 7.17 7.67 -17.50
C GLU A 187 7.46 9.04 -18.13
N THR A 188 8.74 9.30 -18.37
CA THR A 188 9.22 10.59 -18.87
C THR A 188 8.78 10.90 -20.30
N SER A 189 8.49 9.87 -21.10
CA SER A 189 7.98 9.99 -22.48
C SER A 189 6.63 10.71 -22.59
N ARG A 190 5.88 10.81 -21.49
CA ARG A 190 4.58 11.50 -21.44
C ARG A 190 4.71 13.01 -21.25
N PHE A 191 5.90 13.51 -20.99
CA PHE A 191 6.13 14.93 -20.70
C PHE A 191 6.98 15.56 -21.78
N GLU A 192 6.48 16.66 -22.33
CA GLU A 192 7.22 17.53 -23.25
C GLU A 192 7.62 18.81 -22.53
N VAL A 193 8.84 19.27 -22.79
CA VAL A 193 9.32 20.53 -22.23
C VAL A 193 8.70 21.67 -23.04
N SER A 194 7.91 22.52 -22.36
CA SER A 194 7.42 23.76 -22.99
C SER A 194 8.56 24.76 -23.10
N ALA A 195 8.72 25.37 -24.28
CA ALA A 195 9.69 26.43 -24.50
C ALA A 195 9.28 27.75 -23.85
N GLU A 196 7.98 27.95 -23.59
CA GLU A 196 7.44 29.18 -22.99
C GLU A 196 6.96 28.91 -21.58
N PRO A 197 7.53 29.58 -20.55
CA PRO A 197 7.04 29.46 -19.18
C PRO A 197 5.67 30.13 -19.06
N GLY A 198 4.72 29.47 -18.41
CA GLY A 198 3.43 30.08 -18.05
C GLY A 198 3.58 31.09 -16.91
N SER A 199 2.60 31.98 -16.79
CA SER A 199 2.51 33.00 -15.72
C SER A 199 1.69 32.53 -14.52
N TYR A 200 1.55 31.23 -14.30
CA TYR A 200 0.72 30.62 -13.26
C TYR A 200 1.51 29.61 -12.43
N TYR A 201 1.03 29.38 -11.20
CA TYR A 201 1.50 28.27 -10.37
C TYR A 201 0.63 27.05 -10.61
N LEU A 202 1.25 25.90 -10.89
CA LEU A 202 0.56 24.64 -11.11
C LEU A 202 0.67 23.76 -9.88
N ILE A 203 -0.47 23.33 -9.33
CA ILE A 203 -0.53 22.29 -8.32
C ILE A 203 -1.26 21.06 -8.88
N GLY A 204 -0.62 19.91 -8.83
CA GLY A 204 -1.19 18.65 -9.31
C GLY A 204 -1.25 17.60 -8.21
N GLY A 205 -2.38 16.89 -8.10
CA GLY A 205 -2.54 15.82 -7.13
C GLY A 205 -3.99 15.55 -6.75
N ARG A 206 -4.20 14.56 -5.85
CA ARG A 206 -5.51 14.32 -5.27
C ARG A 206 -5.85 15.43 -4.26
N LEU A 207 -7.09 15.94 -4.32
CA LEU A 207 -7.60 16.93 -3.37
C LEU A 207 -7.98 16.23 -2.05
N VAL A 208 -6.99 16.02 -1.20
CA VAL A 208 -7.15 15.42 0.13
C VAL A 208 -6.53 16.32 1.20
N ALA A 209 -7.13 16.40 2.37
CA ALA A 209 -6.77 17.32 3.44
C ALA A 209 -5.26 17.35 3.77
N TYR A 210 -4.62 16.19 3.86
CA TYR A 210 -3.20 16.10 4.19
C TYR A 210 -2.25 16.65 3.10
N LYS A 211 -2.73 16.88 1.88
CA LYS A 211 -1.95 17.52 0.79
C LYS A 211 -1.90 19.05 0.91
N ARG A 212 -2.74 19.63 1.78
CA ARG A 212 -2.76 21.04 2.09
C ARG A 212 -2.78 21.94 0.85
N VAL A 213 -3.61 21.57 -0.14
CA VAL A 213 -3.82 22.36 -1.37
C VAL A 213 -4.41 23.76 -1.05
N ASP A 214 -5.02 23.89 0.12
CA ASP A 214 -5.53 25.14 0.69
C ASP A 214 -4.45 26.20 1.00
N LEU A 215 -3.15 25.81 0.99
CA LEU A 215 -2.02 26.72 1.25
C LEU A 215 -1.45 27.37 -0.02
N VAL A 216 -1.94 27.02 -1.19
CA VAL A 216 -1.53 27.53 -2.49
C VAL A 216 -2.65 28.35 -3.11
#